data_6734c65057d92eeb618fa1c9968d6d07
#
_entry.id   6734c65057d92eeb618fa1c9968d6d07
#
_cell.length_a   1.000
_cell.length_b   1.000
_cell.length_c   1.000
_cell.angle_alpha   90.00
_cell.angle_beta   90.00
_cell.angle_gamma   90.00
#
_symmetry.space_group_name_H-M   'P 1'
#
loop_
_entity.id
_entity.type
_entity.pdbx_description
1 polymer ?
#
loop_
_entity_poly.entity_id
_entity_poly.type
_entity_poly.pdbx_seq_one_letter_code
_entity_poly.pdbx_strand_id
1 'polypeptide(L)'
;SAVLFYHSNGKTNAAYKKLNKRVTTGSTFTLPEVPKVTGYQGIGWTTTRGAAAPLYKVGDTVTITANTKFYAVREKVDTYTVSFYMYNGRSNADYRELQVKAESGSYITLPAVPSRTGYVGMGWSTVKNSSTSVLKTGIKYKVTKDVKLYAVQEAGVTVTLCKNDGSVYRKVSVGKGNYLTLPAVANGSGYTFLGWSRTQGKSTDPEYEAAGRIRVNGDVTLYAVVFNRSTEPDLTAADMAQVDLWKRKYKQVIFVGDSR
;
A
#
# COMPACT_ATOMS: atom_id res chain seq x y z
N SER A 1 -37.17 -29.39 5.53
CA SER A 1 -36.16 -29.66 6.57
C SER A 1 -35.21 -28.48 6.73
N ALA A 2 -34.75 -28.24 7.96
CA ALA A 2 -33.74 -27.22 8.26
C ALA A 2 -32.34 -27.83 8.30
N VAL A 3 -31.38 -27.18 7.65
CA VAL A 3 -29.95 -27.50 7.71
C VAL A 3 -29.27 -26.38 8.50
N LEU A 4 -28.68 -26.71 9.65
CA LEU A 4 -28.13 -25.76 10.60
C LEU A 4 -26.65 -26.06 10.84
N PHE A 5 -25.84 -25.00 10.91
CA PHE A 5 -24.39 -25.10 11.05
C PHE A 5 -23.88 -24.49 12.35
N TYR A 6 -22.93 -25.17 12.97
CA TYR A 6 -22.38 -24.84 14.28
C TYR A 6 -20.85 -25.01 14.35
N HIS A 7 -20.23 -24.36 15.29
CA HIS A 7 -18.89 -24.73 15.77
C HIS A 7 -18.90 -26.18 16.31
N SER A 8 -17.72 -26.78 16.42
CA SER A 8 -17.56 -28.13 17.04
C SER A 8 -18.21 -28.24 18.44
N ASN A 9 -18.17 -27.18 19.23
CA ASN A 9 -18.75 -27.11 20.57
C ASN A 9 -20.26 -26.78 20.62
N GLY A 10 -20.91 -26.68 19.45
CA GLY A 10 -22.33 -26.37 19.33
C GLY A 10 -22.69 -24.88 19.44
N LYS A 11 -21.71 -23.98 19.64
CA LYS A 11 -21.95 -22.52 19.57
C LYS A 11 -22.12 -22.09 18.12
N THR A 12 -22.72 -20.92 17.91
CA THR A 12 -22.90 -20.31 16.60
C THR A 12 -22.55 -18.82 16.61
N ASN A 13 -22.24 -18.28 15.45
CA ASN A 13 -22.04 -16.85 15.21
C ASN A 13 -22.60 -16.46 13.83
N ALA A 14 -22.43 -15.20 13.42
CA ALA A 14 -22.94 -14.69 12.15
C ALA A 14 -22.47 -15.52 10.92
N ALA A 15 -21.22 -16.00 10.92
CA ALA A 15 -20.66 -16.77 9.81
C ALA A 15 -21.38 -18.13 9.64
N TYR A 16 -21.64 -18.82 10.76
CA TYR A 16 -22.39 -20.10 10.72
C TYR A 16 -23.87 -19.87 10.42
N LYS A 17 -24.50 -18.85 10.98
CA LYS A 17 -25.91 -18.52 10.72
C LYS A 17 -26.17 -18.24 9.24
N LYS A 18 -25.21 -17.63 8.52
CA LYS A 18 -25.31 -17.41 7.07
C LYS A 18 -25.35 -18.69 6.25
N LEU A 19 -24.80 -19.80 6.75
CA LEU A 19 -24.81 -21.10 6.09
C LEU A 19 -26.13 -21.84 6.24
N ASN A 20 -26.95 -21.48 7.24
CA ASN A 20 -28.22 -22.14 7.50
C ASN A 20 -29.17 -22.04 6.30
N LYS A 21 -29.81 -23.16 5.95
CA LYS A 21 -30.76 -23.25 4.83
C LYS A 21 -32.01 -24.04 5.21
N ARG A 22 -33.10 -23.75 4.52
CA ARG A 22 -34.27 -24.62 4.45
C ARG A 22 -34.26 -25.31 3.10
N VAL A 23 -34.41 -26.64 3.09
CA VAL A 23 -34.40 -27.44 1.89
C VAL A 23 -35.63 -28.38 1.90
N THR A 24 -36.03 -28.86 0.72
CA THR A 24 -37.06 -29.87 0.61
C THR A 24 -36.56 -31.19 1.21
N THR A 25 -37.40 -31.84 1.99
CA THR A 25 -37.09 -33.15 2.58
C THR A 25 -36.85 -34.17 1.44
N GLY A 26 -35.78 -34.93 1.52
CA GLY A 26 -35.34 -35.85 0.49
C GLY A 26 -34.45 -35.26 -0.59
N SER A 27 -34.26 -33.90 -0.60
CA SER A 27 -33.35 -33.28 -1.56
C SER A 27 -31.88 -33.40 -1.14
N THR A 28 -30.99 -33.25 -2.09
CA THR A 28 -29.55 -33.20 -1.87
C THR A 28 -29.10 -31.80 -1.51
N PHE A 29 -28.09 -31.69 -0.66
CA PHE A 29 -27.48 -30.42 -0.21
C PHE A 29 -25.96 -30.55 -0.24
N THR A 30 -25.28 -29.63 -0.92
CA THR A 30 -23.81 -29.56 -0.95
C THR A 30 -23.30 -28.83 0.29
N LEU A 31 -22.41 -29.46 1.04
CA LEU A 31 -21.84 -28.93 2.26
C LEU A 31 -20.87 -27.78 1.97
N PRO A 32 -21.08 -26.63 2.57
CA PRO A 32 -20.27 -25.44 2.33
C PRO A 32 -18.89 -25.55 2.97
N GLU A 33 -18.00 -24.59 2.66
CA GLU A 33 -16.74 -24.42 3.37
C GLU A 33 -16.97 -24.15 4.86
N VAL A 34 -16.10 -24.68 5.70
CA VAL A 34 -16.08 -24.38 7.14
C VAL A 34 -15.58 -22.95 7.34
N PRO A 35 -16.33 -22.10 8.05
CA PRO A 35 -15.89 -20.71 8.29
C PRO A 35 -14.51 -20.63 8.92
N LYS A 36 -13.65 -19.72 8.39
CA LYS A 36 -12.26 -19.58 8.81
C LYS A 36 -12.14 -19.21 10.31
N VAL A 37 -11.14 -19.78 10.96
CA VAL A 37 -10.70 -19.46 12.32
C VAL A 37 -9.17 -19.47 12.31
N THR A 38 -8.55 -18.38 12.79
CA THR A 38 -7.07 -18.25 12.86
C THR A 38 -6.46 -19.42 13.63
N GLY A 39 -5.42 -20.04 13.05
CA GLY A 39 -4.73 -21.18 13.63
C GLY A 39 -5.47 -22.53 13.48
N TYR A 40 -6.54 -22.56 12.67
CA TYR A 40 -7.28 -23.79 12.39
C TYR A 40 -7.71 -23.86 10.93
N GLN A 41 -7.53 -25.02 10.33
CA GLN A 41 -8.07 -25.36 9.01
C GLN A 41 -9.38 -26.13 9.19
N GLY A 42 -10.45 -25.72 8.51
CA GLY A 42 -11.68 -26.49 8.42
C GLY A 42 -11.48 -27.71 7.52
N ILE A 43 -11.69 -28.92 8.04
CA ILE A 43 -11.49 -30.17 7.31
C ILE A 43 -12.79 -30.85 6.92
N GLY A 44 -13.93 -30.37 7.39
CA GLY A 44 -15.24 -30.88 7.02
C GLY A 44 -16.29 -30.71 8.12
N TRP A 45 -17.33 -31.51 8.00
CA TRP A 45 -18.53 -31.46 8.83
C TRP A 45 -18.89 -32.83 9.42
N THR A 46 -19.56 -32.79 10.56
CA THR A 46 -20.09 -34.00 11.22
C THR A 46 -21.46 -33.72 11.82
N THR A 47 -22.28 -34.69 12.02
CA THR A 47 -23.54 -34.60 12.75
C THR A 47 -23.37 -34.80 14.27
N THR A 48 -22.19 -35.25 14.69
CA THR A 48 -21.86 -35.45 16.11
C THR A 48 -21.10 -34.25 16.68
N ARG A 49 -21.66 -33.63 17.69
CA ARG A 49 -21.02 -32.50 18.39
C ARG A 49 -19.70 -32.92 19.03
N GLY A 50 -18.63 -32.17 18.76
CA GLY A 50 -17.31 -32.41 19.37
C GLY A 50 -16.50 -33.53 18.74
N ALA A 51 -16.95 -34.14 17.66
CA ALA A 51 -16.17 -35.17 16.97
C ALA A 51 -14.83 -34.60 16.43
N ALA A 52 -13.77 -35.41 16.54
CA ALA A 52 -12.42 -35.05 16.12
C ALA A 52 -12.20 -35.26 14.60
N ALA A 53 -13.00 -36.11 13.97
CA ALA A 53 -12.93 -36.40 12.53
C ALA A 53 -14.21 -35.99 11.81
N PRO A 54 -14.14 -35.51 10.57
CA PRO A 54 -15.31 -35.21 9.77
C PRO A 54 -15.97 -36.47 9.27
N LEU A 55 -17.32 -36.48 9.30
CA LEU A 55 -18.11 -37.47 8.61
C LEU A 55 -18.25 -37.15 7.12
N TYR A 56 -18.20 -35.87 6.79
CA TYR A 56 -18.31 -35.33 5.44
C TYR A 56 -17.23 -34.33 5.17
N LYS A 57 -16.67 -34.33 3.98
CA LYS A 57 -15.75 -33.29 3.50
C LYS A 57 -16.50 -32.04 3.04
N VAL A 58 -15.83 -30.94 2.96
CA VAL A 58 -16.32 -29.75 2.27
C VAL A 58 -16.61 -30.10 0.81
N GLY A 59 -17.76 -29.69 0.31
CA GLY A 59 -18.21 -30.00 -1.05
C GLY A 59 -18.95 -31.32 -1.21
N ASP A 60 -18.96 -32.18 -0.21
CA ASP A 60 -19.76 -33.40 -0.26
C ASP A 60 -21.25 -33.07 -0.36
N THR A 61 -21.98 -33.91 -1.09
CA THR A 61 -23.44 -33.82 -1.24
C THR A 61 -24.11 -34.84 -0.34
N VAL A 62 -25.04 -34.35 0.50
CA VAL A 62 -25.77 -35.21 1.45
C VAL A 62 -27.27 -35.10 1.20
N THR A 63 -28.01 -36.21 1.36
CA THR A 63 -29.48 -36.20 1.29
C THR A 63 -30.06 -35.80 2.62
N ILE A 64 -30.90 -34.79 2.63
CA ILE A 64 -31.50 -34.22 3.87
C ILE A 64 -32.92 -34.83 4.05
N THR A 65 -33.04 -35.80 4.92
CA THR A 65 -34.30 -36.47 5.22
C THR A 65 -35.04 -35.90 6.42
N ALA A 66 -34.37 -35.11 7.28
CA ALA A 66 -34.93 -34.48 8.47
C ALA A 66 -34.15 -33.18 8.80
N ASN A 67 -34.59 -32.45 9.82
CA ASN A 67 -33.81 -31.33 10.37
C ASN A 67 -32.44 -31.80 10.82
N THR A 68 -31.39 -31.29 10.21
CA THR A 68 -30.02 -31.77 10.38
C THR A 68 -29.13 -30.64 10.94
N LYS A 69 -28.31 -30.98 11.92
CA LYS A 69 -27.27 -30.11 12.47
C LYS A 69 -25.90 -30.58 12.04
N PHE A 70 -25.11 -29.71 11.46
CA PHE A 70 -23.73 -29.94 11.11
C PHE A 70 -22.79 -29.16 12.04
N TYR A 71 -21.80 -29.84 12.57
CA TYR A 71 -20.76 -29.28 13.43
C TYR A 71 -19.44 -29.26 12.66
N ALA A 72 -18.77 -28.12 12.71
CA ALA A 72 -17.49 -27.96 12.04
C ALA A 72 -16.41 -28.82 12.67
N VAL A 73 -15.67 -29.53 11.85
CA VAL A 73 -14.44 -30.20 12.26
C VAL A 73 -13.25 -29.41 11.73
N ARG A 74 -12.27 -29.19 12.60
CA ARG A 74 -11.07 -28.42 12.32
C ARG A 74 -9.83 -29.13 12.81
N GLU A 75 -8.77 -28.94 12.05
CA GLU A 75 -7.43 -29.32 12.44
C GLU A 75 -6.64 -28.07 12.85
N LYS A 76 -5.81 -28.18 13.89
CA LYS A 76 -4.91 -27.10 14.30
C LYS A 76 -3.82 -26.91 13.26
N VAL A 77 -3.60 -25.69 12.83
CA VAL A 77 -2.50 -25.32 11.95
C VAL A 77 -1.50 -24.51 12.75
N ASP A 78 -0.22 -24.87 12.68
CA ASP A 78 0.83 -24.10 13.29
C ASP A 78 0.90 -22.69 12.70
N THR A 79 1.15 -21.72 13.55
CA THR A 79 1.36 -20.33 13.13
C THR A 79 2.79 -19.91 13.46
N TYR A 80 3.40 -19.19 12.52
CA TYR A 80 4.76 -18.69 12.65
C TYR A 80 4.80 -17.19 12.57
N THR A 81 5.83 -16.60 13.17
CA THR A 81 6.05 -15.15 13.18
C THR A 81 7.14 -14.78 12.19
N VAL A 82 6.84 -13.85 11.29
CA VAL A 82 7.83 -13.17 10.47
C VAL A 82 8.10 -11.81 11.09
N SER A 83 9.31 -11.62 11.59
CA SER A 83 9.74 -10.40 12.27
C SER A 83 10.74 -9.64 11.43
N PHE A 84 10.61 -8.31 11.38
CA PHE A 84 11.43 -7.44 10.57
C PHE A 84 12.32 -6.55 11.43
N TYR A 85 13.56 -6.37 11.02
CA TYR A 85 14.59 -5.64 11.76
C TYR A 85 15.39 -4.73 10.84
N MET A 86 16.00 -3.71 11.42
CA MET A 86 17.07 -2.95 10.78
C MET A 86 18.23 -3.90 10.41
N TYR A 87 19.08 -3.46 9.50
CA TYR A 87 20.26 -4.21 9.04
C TYR A 87 21.11 -4.79 10.19
N ASN A 88 21.23 -4.04 11.31
CA ASN A 88 22.04 -4.40 12.49
C ASN A 88 21.27 -5.20 13.55
N GLY A 89 20.03 -5.59 13.28
CA GLY A 89 19.18 -6.36 14.21
C GLY A 89 18.46 -5.49 15.26
N ARG A 90 18.62 -4.18 15.24
CA ARG A 90 17.79 -3.27 16.06
C ARG A 90 16.39 -3.14 15.47
N SER A 91 15.44 -2.65 16.26
CA SER A 91 14.06 -2.40 15.84
C SER A 91 13.57 -1.04 16.36
N ASN A 92 12.68 -0.43 15.62
CA ASN A 92 11.90 0.74 16.02
C ASN A 92 10.40 0.48 15.72
N ALA A 93 9.54 1.48 15.86
CA ALA A 93 8.10 1.34 15.62
C ALA A 93 7.83 0.82 14.20
N ASP A 94 8.44 1.42 13.17
CA ASP A 94 8.21 1.09 11.76
C ASP A 94 8.47 -0.40 11.47
N TYR A 95 9.53 -0.98 12.05
CA TYR A 95 9.87 -2.39 11.87
C TYR A 95 8.98 -3.33 12.70
N ARG A 96 8.55 -2.90 13.90
CA ARG A 96 7.64 -3.70 14.74
C ARG A 96 6.25 -3.81 14.13
N GLU A 97 5.77 -2.74 13.49
CA GLU A 97 4.47 -2.73 12.79
C GLU A 97 4.43 -3.67 11.58
N LEU A 98 5.58 -3.99 11.00
CA LEU A 98 5.67 -4.95 9.89
C LEU A 98 5.51 -6.41 10.34
N GLN A 99 5.63 -6.71 11.64
CA GLN A 99 5.58 -8.08 12.14
C GLN A 99 4.24 -8.76 11.79
N VAL A 100 4.32 -9.97 11.26
CA VAL A 100 3.16 -10.75 10.82
C VAL A 100 3.18 -12.14 11.45
N LYS A 101 2.03 -12.58 11.97
CA LYS A 101 1.76 -14.00 12.24
C LYS A 101 1.01 -14.60 11.08
N ALA A 102 1.46 -15.75 10.60
CA ALA A 102 0.89 -16.43 9.47
C ALA A 102 0.83 -17.95 9.69
N GLU A 103 -0.15 -18.60 9.12
CA GLU A 103 -0.31 -20.05 9.18
C GLU A 103 0.83 -20.76 8.42
N SER A 104 1.23 -21.92 8.90
CA SER A 104 2.23 -22.76 8.22
C SER A 104 1.84 -23.02 6.78
N GLY A 105 2.77 -22.82 5.86
CA GLY A 105 2.56 -23.01 4.43
C GLY A 105 1.85 -21.87 3.71
N SER A 106 1.34 -20.87 4.43
CA SER A 106 0.73 -19.69 3.83
C SER A 106 1.77 -18.71 3.26
N TYR A 107 1.32 -17.73 2.49
CA TYR A 107 2.17 -16.73 1.87
C TYR A 107 1.87 -15.35 2.44
N ILE A 108 2.93 -14.59 2.73
CA ILE A 108 2.86 -13.15 2.98
C ILE A 108 3.53 -12.40 1.84
N THR A 109 3.13 -11.17 1.60
CA THR A 109 3.87 -10.27 0.70
C THR A 109 4.90 -9.53 1.51
N LEU A 110 6.19 -9.61 1.12
CA LEU A 110 7.25 -8.91 1.84
C LEU A 110 7.08 -7.40 1.68
N PRO A 111 7.06 -6.65 2.80
CA PRO A 111 6.86 -5.21 2.79
C PRO A 111 8.06 -4.48 2.20
N ALA A 112 7.88 -3.21 1.85
CA ALA A 112 8.99 -2.31 1.56
C ALA A 112 9.87 -2.14 2.82
N VAL A 113 11.18 -1.98 2.61
CA VAL A 113 12.09 -1.63 3.71
C VAL A 113 11.75 -0.20 4.16
N PRO A 114 11.54 0.04 5.47
CA PRO A 114 11.31 1.37 5.99
C PRO A 114 12.38 2.37 5.56
N SER A 115 11.96 3.59 5.22
CA SER A 115 12.85 4.61 4.69
C SER A 115 13.88 5.06 5.72
N ARG A 116 15.11 5.29 5.25
CA ARG A 116 16.22 5.85 6.03
C ARG A 116 16.92 6.90 5.20
N THR A 117 17.09 8.12 5.74
CA THR A 117 17.79 9.21 5.05
C THR A 117 19.18 8.79 4.62
N GLY A 118 19.53 9.04 3.36
CA GLY A 118 20.83 8.67 2.78
C GLY A 118 20.96 7.20 2.39
N TYR A 119 19.89 6.40 2.48
CA TYR A 119 19.91 4.98 2.13
C TYR A 119 18.71 4.59 1.29
N VAL A 120 18.91 3.60 0.45
CA VAL A 120 17.87 2.97 -0.38
C VAL A 120 17.66 1.53 0.09
N GLY A 121 16.41 1.17 0.35
CA GLY A 121 16.04 -0.19 0.70
C GLY A 121 16.13 -1.12 -0.50
N MET A 122 16.93 -2.17 -0.41
CA MET A 122 17.16 -3.17 -1.46
C MET A 122 16.31 -4.43 -1.29
N GLY A 123 15.78 -4.64 -0.08
CA GLY A 123 15.01 -5.82 0.29
C GLY A 123 15.42 -6.38 1.64
N TRP A 124 15.30 -7.69 1.78
CA TRP A 124 15.46 -8.39 3.06
C TRP A 124 16.47 -9.52 2.97
N SER A 125 17.13 -9.82 4.07
CA SER A 125 18.03 -10.96 4.24
C SER A 125 17.74 -11.67 5.55
N THR A 126 17.96 -12.97 5.60
CA THR A 126 17.97 -13.75 6.85
C THR A 126 19.28 -13.57 7.62
N VAL A 127 20.27 -12.94 7.00
CA VAL A 127 21.60 -12.69 7.60
C VAL A 127 21.70 -11.23 8.02
N LYS A 128 22.04 -11.01 9.28
CA LYS A 128 22.29 -9.69 9.85
C LYS A 128 23.51 -9.04 9.19
N ASN A 129 23.44 -7.72 8.94
CA ASN A 129 24.51 -6.93 8.28
C ASN A 129 24.84 -7.40 6.86
N SER A 130 23.91 -8.07 6.18
CA SER A 130 24.10 -8.45 4.78
C SER A 130 24.14 -7.21 3.87
N SER A 131 25.07 -7.21 2.92
CA SER A 131 25.14 -6.21 1.84
C SER A 131 24.31 -6.61 0.60
N THR A 132 23.80 -7.84 0.57
CA THR A 132 23.01 -8.35 -0.55
C THR A 132 21.62 -8.79 -0.06
N SER A 133 20.57 -8.37 -0.77
CA SER A 133 19.23 -8.86 -0.51
C SER A 133 18.98 -10.14 -1.29
N VAL A 134 18.57 -11.19 -0.57
CA VAL A 134 18.10 -12.45 -1.18
C VAL A 134 16.60 -12.41 -1.44
N LEU A 135 15.87 -11.56 -0.67
CA LEU A 135 14.42 -11.45 -0.71
C LEU A 135 14.03 -10.02 -1.09
N LYS A 136 13.50 -9.85 -2.30
CA LYS A 136 13.03 -8.54 -2.77
C LYS A 136 11.70 -8.15 -2.12
N THR A 137 11.47 -6.85 -2.01
CA THR A 137 10.16 -6.31 -1.58
C THR A 137 9.07 -6.66 -2.60
N GLY A 138 7.83 -6.82 -2.14
CA GLY A 138 6.69 -7.13 -2.98
C GLY A 138 6.55 -8.60 -3.41
N ILE A 139 7.57 -9.45 -3.19
CA ILE A 139 7.44 -10.88 -3.50
C ILE A 139 6.61 -11.62 -2.46
N LYS A 140 6.01 -12.73 -2.86
CA LYS A 140 5.34 -13.66 -1.94
C LYS A 140 6.37 -14.57 -1.28
N TYR A 141 6.38 -14.56 0.05
CA TYR A 141 7.25 -15.39 0.89
C TYR A 141 6.43 -16.47 1.58
N LYS A 142 6.78 -17.74 1.39
CA LYS A 142 6.12 -18.88 2.04
C LYS A 142 6.59 -19.01 3.49
N VAL A 143 5.66 -18.99 4.43
CA VAL A 143 5.95 -19.07 5.86
C VAL A 143 5.89 -20.54 6.31
N THR A 144 7.04 -21.08 6.73
CA THR A 144 7.15 -22.50 7.17
C THR A 144 7.75 -22.61 8.58
N LYS A 145 8.24 -21.53 9.15
CA LYS A 145 8.83 -21.43 10.49
C LYS A 145 8.93 -19.97 10.92
N ASP A 146 9.20 -19.72 12.18
CA ASP A 146 9.60 -18.38 12.64
C ASP A 146 10.83 -17.89 11.90
N VAL A 147 10.81 -16.66 11.44
CA VAL A 147 11.92 -16.08 10.69
C VAL A 147 12.14 -14.61 11.09
N LYS A 148 13.42 -14.25 11.17
CA LYS A 148 13.88 -12.86 11.34
C LYS A 148 14.44 -12.37 10.01
N LEU A 149 13.91 -11.26 9.52
CA LEU A 149 14.34 -10.63 8.29
C LEU A 149 14.98 -9.29 8.61
N TYR A 150 16.17 -9.09 8.09
CA TYR A 150 16.98 -7.89 8.29
C TYR A 150 16.99 -7.05 7.02
N ALA A 151 16.77 -5.74 7.18
CA ALA A 151 16.78 -4.81 6.06
C ALA A 151 18.15 -4.80 5.38
N VAL A 152 18.16 -4.91 4.06
CA VAL A 152 19.34 -4.66 3.23
C VAL A 152 19.16 -3.29 2.62
N GLN A 153 20.13 -2.42 2.83
CA GLN A 153 20.11 -1.03 2.40
C GLN A 153 21.46 -0.69 1.80
N GLU A 154 21.49 0.06 0.71
CA GLU A 154 22.71 0.63 0.14
C GLU A 154 22.75 2.15 0.36
N ALA A 155 23.92 2.74 0.36
CA ALA A 155 24.08 4.19 0.41
C ALA A 155 23.45 4.81 -0.85
N GLY A 156 22.62 5.80 -0.62
CA GLY A 156 21.99 6.60 -1.66
C GLY A 156 22.40 8.05 -1.57
N VAL A 157 21.86 8.86 -2.46
CA VAL A 157 21.98 10.31 -2.45
C VAL A 157 20.64 10.92 -1.99
N THR A 158 20.69 12.08 -1.36
CA THR A 158 19.50 12.72 -0.79
C THR A 158 19.05 13.86 -1.69
N VAL A 159 17.79 13.81 -2.10
CA VAL A 159 17.09 14.95 -2.70
C VAL A 159 16.29 15.63 -1.61
N THR A 160 16.67 16.87 -1.28
CA THR A 160 15.94 17.72 -0.34
C THR A 160 15.01 18.63 -1.13
N LEU A 161 13.72 18.46 -0.95
CA LEU A 161 12.70 19.33 -1.52
C LEU A 161 12.30 20.37 -0.47
N CYS A 162 12.43 21.64 -0.83
CA CYS A 162 12.11 22.76 0.03
C CYS A 162 10.94 23.54 -0.53
N LYS A 163 10.21 24.25 0.34
CA LYS A 163 9.28 25.28 -0.09
C LYS A 163 10.06 26.46 -0.65
N ASN A 164 9.36 27.43 -1.24
CA ASN A 164 9.96 28.63 -1.80
C ASN A 164 10.74 29.47 -0.75
N ASP A 165 10.30 29.44 0.49
CA ASP A 165 10.93 30.11 1.64
C ASP A 165 12.20 29.39 2.18
N GLY A 166 12.53 28.23 1.64
CA GLY A 166 13.67 27.42 2.05
C GLY A 166 13.35 26.39 3.14
N SER A 167 12.17 26.39 3.73
CA SER A 167 11.78 25.37 4.71
C SER A 167 11.67 23.99 4.05
N VAL A 168 12.17 22.94 4.72
CA VAL A 168 12.16 21.59 4.18
C VAL A 168 10.72 21.08 4.07
N TYR A 169 10.32 20.73 2.85
CA TYR A 169 9.05 20.07 2.56
C TYR A 169 9.16 18.53 2.68
N ARG A 170 10.21 17.97 2.06
CA ARG A 170 10.43 16.51 2.04
C ARG A 170 11.89 16.18 1.73
N LYS A 171 12.39 15.07 2.29
CA LYS A 171 13.66 14.44 1.88
C LYS A 171 13.38 13.07 1.24
N VAL A 172 14.05 12.77 0.14
CA VAL A 172 13.93 11.50 -0.58
C VAL A 172 15.32 10.94 -0.81
N SER A 173 15.54 9.69 -0.43
CA SER A 173 16.79 8.99 -0.74
C SER A 173 16.62 8.21 -2.05
N VAL A 174 17.58 8.37 -2.94
CA VAL A 174 17.58 7.80 -4.29
C VAL A 174 18.92 7.12 -4.55
N GLY A 175 18.92 5.96 -5.18
CA GLY A 175 20.18 5.33 -5.64
C GLY A 175 20.93 6.27 -6.60
N LYS A 176 22.23 6.42 -6.39
CA LYS A 176 23.07 7.27 -7.27
C LYS A 176 22.90 6.85 -8.73
N GLY A 177 22.65 7.82 -9.59
CA GLY A 177 22.41 7.58 -11.02
C GLY A 177 20.97 7.20 -11.39
N ASN A 178 20.10 6.95 -10.43
CA ASN A 178 18.70 6.66 -10.68
C ASN A 178 17.88 7.92 -10.92
N TYR A 179 16.69 7.73 -11.44
CA TYR A 179 15.73 8.80 -11.68
C TYR A 179 14.76 8.96 -10.52
N LEU A 180 14.49 10.21 -10.16
CA LEU A 180 13.40 10.59 -9.26
C LEU A 180 12.34 11.34 -10.06
N THR A 181 11.07 10.95 -9.91
CA THR A 181 9.94 11.77 -10.36
C THR A 181 9.66 12.82 -9.28
N LEU A 182 9.73 14.07 -9.64
CA LEU A 182 9.48 15.19 -8.74
C LEU A 182 7.98 15.29 -8.43
N PRO A 183 7.58 15.52 -7.17
CA PRO A 183 6.17 15.66 -6.83
C PRO A 183 5.61 16.97 -7.40
N ALA A 184 4.32 16.94 -7.75
CA ALA A 184 3.53 18.16 -7.84
C ALA A 184 3.15 18.61 -6.42
N VAL A 185 3.18 19.91 -6.15
CA VAL A 185 2.69 20.51 -4.91
C VAL A 185 1.32 21.13 -5.20
N ALA A 186 0.37 20.90 -4.32
CA ALA A 186 -0.95 21.48 -4.49
C ALA A 186 -0.88 23.01 -4.47
N ASN A 187 -1.62 23.66 -5.37
CA ASN A 187 -1.78 25.10 -5.36
C ASN A 187 -2.44 25.55 -4.06
N GLY A 188 -1.98 26.64 -3.49
CA GLY A 188 -2.56 27.26 -2.32
C GLY A 188 -3.44 28.46 -2.65
N SER A 189 -4.09 28.99 -1.62
CA SER A 189 -4.78 30.28 -1.71
C SER A 189 -3.76 31.36 -1.99
N GLY A 190 -3.88 32.03 -3.14
CA GLY A 190 -3.00 33.14 -3.53
C GLY A 190 -1.69 32.76 -4.23
N TYR A 191 -1.37 31.47 -4.42
CA TYR A 191 -0.20 31.08 -5.20
C TYR A 191 -0.46 29.87 -6.10
N THR A 192 0.32 29.78 -7.18
CA THR A 192 0.35 28.63 -8.10
C THR A 192 1.74 28.00 -8.08
N PHE A 193 1.80 26.68 -7.91
CA PHE A 193 3.05 25.93 -8.02
C PHE A 193 3.40 25.72 -9.50
N LEU A 194 4.60 26.14 -9.90
CA LEU A 194 5.07 26.05 -11.28
C LEU A 194 6.03 24.86 -11.50
N GLY A 195 6.79 24.48 -10.49
CA GLY A 195 7.81 23.43 -10.61
C GLY A 195 8.91 23.60 -9.57
N TRP A 196 10.10 23.09 -9.90
CA TRP A 196 11.24 23.05 -8.99
C TRP A 196 12.47 23.76 -9.59
N SER A 197 13.30 24.36 -8.74
CA SER A 197 14.57 24.99 -9.12
C SER A 197 15.65 24.71 -8.09
N ARG A 198 16.92 24.76 -8.50
CA ARG A 198 18.05 24.79 -7.57
C ARG A 198 18.22 26.15 -6.88
N THR A 199 17.60 27.16 -7.41
CA THR A 199 17.64 28.52 -6.85
C THR A 199 16.42 28.78 -5.99
N GLN A 200 16.63 29.20 -4.73
CA GLN A 200 15.57 29.57 -3.80
C GLN A 200 14.89 30.88 -4.21
N GLY A 201 13.62 31.03 -3.89
CA GLY A 201 12.88 32.29 -4.03
C GLY A 201 12.45 32.64 -5.46
N LYS A 202 12.59 31.72 -6.43
CA LYS A 202 12.10 31.95 -7.81
C LYS A 202 10.56 31.97 -7.83
N SER A 203 10.01 32.85 -8.65
CA SER A 203 8.58 32.97 -8.92
C SER A 203 8.18 32.63 -10.35
N THR A 204 9.15 32.42 -11.24
CA THR A 204 8.98 32.05 -12.66
C THR A 204 10.06 31.07 -13.09
N ASP A 205 9.95 30.52 -14.28
CA ASP A 205 10.96 29.70 -14.97
C ASP A 205 11.54 28.57 -14.10
N PRO A 206 10.77 27.57 -13.74
CA PRO A 206 11.26 26.40 -13.03
C PRO A 206 12.28 25.65 -13.90
N GLU A 207 13.35 25.14 -13.30
CA GLU A 207 14.34 24.30 -14.00
C GLU A 207 13.77 22.90 -14.28
N TYR A 208 12.81 22.48 -13.47
CA TYR A 208 12.15 21.17 -13.56
C TYR A 208 10.65 21.35 -13.39
N GLU A 209 9.89 20.81 -14.30
CA GLU A 209 8.43 20.84 -14.24
C GLU A 209 7.88 19.97 -13.08
N ALA A 210 6.65 20.24 -12.68
CA ALA A 210 5.87 19.38 -11.81
C ALA A 210 5.75 17.97 -12.45
N ALA A 211 5.92 16.92 -11.64
CA ALA A 211 5.97 15.54 -12.11
C ALA A 211 7.10 15.21 -13.11
N GLY A 212 8.02 16.14 -13.40
CA GLY A 212 9.22 15.91 -14.21
C GLY A 212 10.16 14.90 -13.56
N ARG A 213 11.04 14.29 -14.36
CA ARG A 213 12.02 13.31 -13.90
C ARG A 213 13.42 13.91 -13.92
N ILE A 214 14.13 13.77 -12.81
CA ILE A 214 15.55 14.15 -12.72
C ILE A 214 16.43 12.93 -12.50
N ARG A 215 17.63 12.91 -13.09
CA ARG A 215 18.67 11.94 -12.78
C ARG A 215 19.49 12.43 -11.60
N VAL A 216 19.59 11.63 -10.53
CA VAL A 216 20.22 12.06 -9.27
C VAL A 216 21.60 11.43 -9.15
N ASN A 217 22.65 12.22 -9.34
CA ASN A 217 24.05 11.76 -9.28
C ASN A 217 24.77 12.15 -7.98
N GLY A 218 24.15 12.94 -7.13
CA GLY A 218 24.66 13.41 -5.85
C GLY A 218 23.56 14.09 -5.05
N ASP A 219 23.86 14.48 -3.83
CA ASP A 219 22.90 15.23 -3.00
C ASP A 219 22.50 16.53 -3.72
N VAL A 220 21.20 16.82 -3.70
CA VAL A 220 20.65 18.00 -4.34
C VAL A 220 19.52 18.59 -3.51
N THR A 221 19.48 19.93 -3.42
CA THR A 221 18.36 20.67 -2.84
C THR A 221 17.60 21.35 -3.96
N LEU A 222 16.29 21.19 -3.98
CA LEU A 222 15.38 21.83 -4.91
C LEU A 222 14.35 22.62 -4.14
N TYR A 223 14.04 23.80 -4.63
CA TYR A 223 13.07 24.75 -4.05
C TYR A 223 11.84 24.82 -4.93
N ALA A 224 10.67 24.86 -4.32
CA ALA A 224 9.42 25.06 -5.05
C ALA A 224 9.44 26.45 -5.71
N VAL A 225 9.15 26.49 -7.00
CA VAL A 225 8.90 27.75 -7.73
C VAL A 225 7.42 28.01 -7.65
N VAL A 226 7.04 29.13 -7.04
CA VAL A 226 5.63 29.50 -6.83
C VAL A 226 5.37 30.90 -7.36
N PHE A 227 4.33 31.00 -8.17
CA PHE A 227 3.81 32.29 -8.63
C PHE A 227 2.78 32.81 -7.63
N ASN A 228 2.99 34.03 -7.13
CA ASN A 228 2.07 34.67 -6.19
C ASN A 228 1.03 35.49 -6.98
N ARG A 229 -0.22 35.04 -6.96
CA ARG A 229 -1.32 35.70 -7.69
C ARG A 229 -1.65 37.10 -7.15
N SER A 230 -1.32 37.39 -5.89
CA SER A 230 -1.55 38.71 -5.30
C SER A 230 -0.61 39.79 -5.84
N THR A 231 0.45 39.42 -6.58
CA THR A 231 1.42 40.32 -7.21
C THR A 231 1.14 40.56 -8.68
N GLU A 232 0.12 39.90 -9.28
CA GLU A 232 -0.31 40.27 -10.62
C GLU A 232 -0.88 41.69 -10.60
N PRO A 233 -0.35 42.62 -11.41
CA PRO A 233 -1.03 43.86 -11.61
C PRO A 233 -2.40 43.56 -12.25
N ASP A 234 -3.46 44.04 -11.64
CA ASP A 234 -4.77 44.02 -12.28
C ASP A 234 -4.65 44.71 -13.64
N LEU A 235 -5.08 43.99 -14.70
CA LEU A 235 -5.14 44.58 -16.04
C LEU A 235 -6.01 45.85 -15.96
N THR A 236 -5.43 46.96 -16.23
CA THR A 236 -6.15 48.26 -16.21
C THR A 236 -7.16 48.30 -17.37
N ALA A 237 -8.16 49.19 -17.27
CA ALA A 237 -9.06 49.42 -18.37
C ALA A 237 -8.31 49.85 -19.67
N ALA A 238 -7.14 50.50 -19.52
CA ALA A 238 -6.27 50.85 -20.65
C ALA A 238 -5.63 49.60 -21.30
N ASP A 239 -5.19 48.63 -20.49
CA ASP A 239 -4.64 47.36 -21.01
C ASP A 239 -5.71 46.55 -21.76
N MET A 240 -6.92 46.50 -21.23
CA MET A 240 -8.04 45.84 -21.87
C MET A 240 -8.45 46.53 -23.19
N ALA A 241 -8.43 47.87 -23.23
CA ALA A 241 -8.69 48.64 -24.46
C ALA A 241 -7.60 48.34 -25.53
N GLN A 242 -6.33 48.17 -25.11
CA GLN A 242 -5.23 47.83 -26.02
C GLN A 242 -5.40 46.42 -26.61
N VAL A 243 -5.80 45.45 -25.79
CA VAL A 243 -6.11 44.09 -26.24
C VAL A 243 -7.27 44.10 -27.24
N ASP A 244 -8.31 44.89 -27.04
CA ASP A 244 -9.45 45.00 -27.95
C ASP A 244 -9.07 45.66 -29.26
N LEU A 245 -8.16 46.65 -29.24
CA LEU A 245 -7.60 47.25 -30.44
C LEU A 245 -6.80 46.21 -31.25
N TRP A 246 -5.99 45.38 -30.61
CA TRP A 246 -5.27 44.32 -31.30
C TRP A 246 -6.18 43.25 -31.88
N LYS A 247 -7.23 42.82 -31.19
CA LYS A 247 -8.25 41.89 -31.70
C LYS A 247 -8.97 42.43 -32.94
N ARG A 248 -9.21 43.74 -33.01
CA ARG A 248 -9.78 44.40 -34.20
C ARG A 248 -8.83 44.49 -35.37
N LYS A 249 -7.55 44.69 -35.10
CA LYS A 249 -6.48 44.83 -36.10
C LYS A 249 -6.04 43.52 -36.72
N TYR A 250 -6.05 42.44 -35.95
CA TYR A 250 -5.58 41.12 -36.35
C TYR A 250 -6.74 40.11 -36.27
N LYS A 251 -7.02 39.43 -37.37
CA LYS A 251 -8.07 38.40 -37.42
C LYS A 251 -7.83 37.20 -36.51
N GLN A 252 -6.60 37.04 -36.02
CA GLN A 252 -6.17 36.00 -35.08
C GLN A 252 -5.04 36.55 -34.18
N VAL A 253 -5.34 36.71 -32.91
CA VAL A 253 -4.32 37.01 -31.89
C VAL A 253 -4.14 35.77 -31.08
N ILE A 254 -3.00 35.11 -31.21
CA ILE A 254 -2.62 34.01 -30.37
C ILE A 254 -1.95 34.64 -29.15
N PHE A 255 -2.67 34.68 -28.02
CA PHE A 255 -2.02 34.92 -26.74
C PHE A 255 -1.28 33.63 -26.38
N VAL A 256 0.02 33.62 -26.59
CA VAL A 256 0.88 32.68 -25.90
C VAL A 256 1.01 33.19 -24.47
N GLY A 257 -0.09 33.16 -23.75
CA GLY A 257 -0.08 33.26 -22.32
C GLY A 257 0.41 31.91 -21.80
N ASP A 258 1.47 31.94 -21.04
CA ASP A 258 1.75 30.88 -20.10
C ASP A 258 0.42 30.49 -19.45
N SER A 259 0.00 29.24 -19.62
CA SER A 259 -1.17 28.71 -18.89
C SER A 259 -0.79 28.63 -17.42
N ARG A 260 -0.90 29.78 -16.73
CA ARG A 260 -0.61 29.95 -15.31
C ARG A 260 -1.77 29.47 -14.45
#